data_e0a873c9b9f74261aaa72816005b0c65
#
_entry.id   e0a873c9b9f74261aaa72816005b0c65
#
_cell.length_a   1.000
_cell.length_b   1.000
_cell.length_c   1.000
_cell.angle_alpha   90.00
_cell.angle_beta   90.00
_cell.angle_gamma   90.00
#
_symmetry.space_group_name_H-M   'P 1'
#
loop_
_entity.id
_entity.type
_entity.pdbx_description
1 polymer ?
#
loop_
_entity_poly.entity_id
_entity_poly.type
_entity_poly.pdbx_seq_one_letter_code
_entity_poly.pdbx_strand_id
1 'polypeptide(L)'
;MAIKHLDVLKLLAAAGLVEAIDGDVKRCALWARLGPEAAKREPAQIGTEVIENVLLRWNCILQADPAEVAPLYVHKTALALAVCLHRQGFADAQLTDAAVAAIVALNAAVALNDTFHRRSADIEALLRSPAAMPARRPPLLKAHTAWRAGDVVGMQVADRHHAFHVREVSQGAPIVEFYDIVQPSPLAWEQLQGVIARGQRLNDGRQYVDRHALYGLQHQPDPAHQFRLLASGIAQGPDSTHLARHSGLYAVTDVFRMTRDLLP
;
A
#
# COMPACT_ATOMS: atom_id res chain seq x y z
N MET A 1 26.15 19.68 10.35
CA MET A 1 26.08 18.79 9.15
C MET A 1 24.61 18.56 8.85
N ALA A 2 24.17 18.79 7.60
CA ALA A 2 22.77 18.61 7.22
C ALA A 2 22.32 17.16 7.45
N ILE A 3 21.09 16.97 7.95
CA ILE A 3 20.53 15.63 8.17
C ILE A 3 20.17 14.99 6.83
N LYS A 4 20.35 13.68 6.71
CA LYS A 4 19.97 12.93 5.51
C LYS A 4 18.67 12.16 5.75
N HIS A 5 17.90 11.90 4.69
CA HIS A 5 16.65 11.12 4.75
C HIS A 5 16.78 9.81 5.51
N LEU A 6 17.86 9.04 5.23
CA LEU A 6 18.08 7.75 5.90
C LEU A 6 18.33 7.90 7.42
N ASP A 7 18.93 9.02 7.84
CA ASP A 7 19.15 9.28 9.26
C ASP A 7 17.82 9.58 9.96
N VAL A 8 16.93 10.37 9.31
CA VAL A 8 15.57 10.62 9.81
C VAL A 8 14.80 9.32 9.96
N LEU A 9 14.80 8.48 8.93
CA LEU A 9 14.07 7.19 8.95
C LEU A 9 14.56 6.25 10.05
N LYS A 10 15.86 6.24 10.35
CA LYS A 10 16.42 5.47 11.48
C LYS A 10 15.97 6.00 12.85
N LEU A 11 15.85 7.33 12.98
CA LEU A 11 15.41 7.96 14.23
C LEU A 11 13.96 7.64 14.59
N LEU A 12 13.11 7.23 13.62
CA LEU A 12 11.71 6.85 13.86
C LEU A 12 11.56 5.57 14.71
N ALA A 13 12.61 4.76 14.84
CA ALA A 13 12.60 3.48 15.56
C ALA A 13 11.38 2.59 15.17
N ALA A 14 11.09 2.51 13.86
CA ALA A 14 9.96 1.79 13.29
C ALA A 14 10.37 1.10 11.97
N ALA A 15 11.35 0.21 12.05
CA ALA A 15 12.03 -0.38 10.87
C ALA A 15 11.05 -1.04 9.89
N GLY A 16 10.12 -1.87 10.35
CA GLY A 16 9.13 -2.55 9.49
C GLY A 16 8.17 -1.59 8.79
N LEU A 17 7.71 -0.54 9.50
CA LEU A 17 6.90 0.52 8.91
C LEU A 17 7.68 1.28 7.82
N VAL A 18 8.91 1.67 8.12
CA VAL A 18 9.78 2.38 7.19
C VAL A 18 10.09 1.54 5.96
N GLU A 19 10.37 0.24 6.14
CA GLU A 19 10.64 -0.69 5.04
C GLU A 19 9.44 -0.83 4.11
N ALA A 20 8.24 -0.98 4.67
CA ALA A 20 7.00 -1.06 3.90
C ALA A 20 6.74 0.22 3.09
N ILE A 21 6.80 1.39 3.74
CA ILE A 21 6.61 2.68 3.07
C ILE A 21 7.66 2.91 1.98
N ASP A 22 8.92 2.65 2.28
CA ASP A 22 10.01 2.83 1.31
C ASP A 22 9.86 1.90 0.09
N GLY A 23 9.42 0.66 0.34
CA GLY A 23 9.08 -0.31 -0.70
C GLY A 23 7.94 0.17 -1.59
N ASP A 24 6.87 0.65 -1.01
CA ASP A 24 5.68 1.14 -1.70
C ASP A 24 5.99 2.39 -2.53
N VAL A 25 6.65 3.39 -1.94
CA VAL A 25 7.06 4.61 -2.65
C VAL A 25 7.99 4.29 -3.83
N LYS A 26 8.96 3.39 -3.65
CA LYS A 26 9.85 2.95 -4.73
C LYS A 26 9.10 2.24 -5.85
N ARG A 27 8.12 1.41 -5.52
CA ARG A 27 7.28 0.70 -6.49
C ARG A 27 6.46 1.66 -7.31
N CYS A 28 5.74 2.59 -6.68
CA CYS A 28 4.98 3.62 -7.38
C CYS A 28 5.89 4.51 -8.24
N ALA A 29 7.03 4.96 -7.72
CA ALA A 29 8.00 5.77 -8.44
C ALA A 29 8.61 5.03 -9.64
N LEU A 30 8.82 3.72 -9.54
CA LEU A 30 9.29 2.90 -10.66
C LEU A 30 8.22 2.78 -11.74
N TRP A 31 7.00 2.38 -11.38
CA TRP A 31 5.91 2.18 -12.34
C TRP A 31 5.51 3.46 -13.06
N ALA A 32 5.42 4.58 -12.36
CA ALA A 32 5.11 5.87 -12.96
C ALA A 32 6.14 6.33 -14.01
N ARG A 33 7.36 5.79 -13.95
CA ARG A 33 8.47 6.10 -14.88
C ARG A 33 8.73 5.02 -15.94
N LEU A 34 7.95 3.93 -15.91
CA LEU A 34 8.07 2.85 -16.90
C LEU A 34 7.06 3.02 -18.04
N GLY A 35 7.46 2.51 -19.21
CA GLY A 35 6.62 2.50 -20.39
C GLY A 35 6.80 3.70 -21.31
N PRO A 36 6.37 3.59 -22.58
CA PRO A 36 6.55 4.63 -23.60
C PRO A 36 5.81 5.93 -23.26
N GLU A 37 4.71 5.85 -22.55
CA GLU A 37 3.92 7.02 -22.15
C GLU A 37 4.58 7.81 -21.01
N ALA A 38 5.39 7.16 -20.16
CA ALA A 38 6.09 7.84 -19.07
C ALA A 38 7.08 8.90 -19.58
N ALA A 39 7.70 8.66 -20.74
CA ALA A 39 8.63 9.60 -21.37
C ALA A 39 7.93 10.87 -21.91
N LYS A 40 6.61 10.84 -22.07
CA LYS A 40 5.80 11.96 -22.57
C LYS A 40 5.14 12.79 -21.45
N ARG A 41 5.22 12.31 -20.19
CA ARG A 41 4.58 12.97 -19.06
C ARG A 41 5.48 14.02 -18.43
N GLU A 42 4.88 15.11 -18.03
CA GLU A 42 5.56 16.14 -17.23
C GLU A 42 5.94 15.58 -15.83
N PRO A 43 7.10 15.97 -15.29
CA PRO A 43 7.53 15.54 -13.94
C PRO A 43 6.48 15.76 -12.86
N ALA A 44 5.72 16.86 -12.94
CA ALA A 44 4.64 17.17 -12.01
C ALA A 44 3.51 16.13 -12.05
N GLN A 45 3.11 15.68 -13.24
CA GLN A 45 2.09 14.64 -13.42
C GLN A 45 2.53 13.30 -12.83
N ILE A 46 3.80 12.94 -13.03
CA ILE A 46 4.39 11.74 -12.43
C ILE A 46 4.36 11.85 -10.90
N GLY A 47 4.69 13.02 -10.36
CA GLY A 47 4.66 13.28 -8.92
C GLY A 47 3.27 13.10 -8.32
N THR A 48 2.26 13.70 -8.94
CA THR A 48 0.85 13.57 -8.53
C THR A 48 0.41 12.10 -8.53
N GLU A 49 0.65 11.36 -9.61
CA GLU A 49 0.27 9.94 -9.71
C GLU A 49 0.93 9.09 -8.63
N VAL A 50 2.22 9.31 -8.35
CA VAL A 50 2.94 8.57 -7.30
C VAL A 50 2.35 8.85 -5.93
N ILE A 51 2.10 10.12 -5.61
CA ILE A 51 1.55 10.54 -4.32
C ILE A 51 0.14 9.97 -4.13
N GLU A 52 -0.73 10.13 -5.12
CA GLU A 52 -2.09 9.60 -5.08
C GLU A 52 -2.13 8.09 -4.87
N ASN A 53 -1.33 7.32 -5.62
CA ASN A 53 -1.26 5.87 -5.46
C ASN A 53 -0.79 5.47 -4.06
N VAL A 54 0.26 6.10 -3.55
CA VAL A 54 0.78 5.83 -2.19
C VAL A 54 -0.27 6.18 -1.15
N LEU A 55 -0.94 7.32 -1.27
CA LEU A 55 -1.97 7.75 -0.34
C LEU A 55 -3.22 6.88 -0.37
N LEU A 56 -3.64 6.35 -1.55
CA LEU A 56 -4.76 5.39 -1.63
C LEU A 56 -4.58 4.20 -0.67
N ARG A 57 -3.35 3.74 -0.50
CA ARG A 57 -3.03 2.66 0.43
C ARG A 57 -2.88 3.15 1.87
N TRP A 58 -2.07 4.19 2.08
CA TRP A 58 -1.67 4.62 3.42
C TRP A 58 -2.71 5.51 4.12
N ASN A 59 -3.74 5.98 3.42
CA ASN A 59 -4.87 6.67 4.03
C ASN A 59 -5.66 5.77 5.01
N CYS A 60 -5.58 4.44 4.87
CA CYS A 60 -6.10 3.53 5.89
C CYS A 60 -5.50 3.76 7.28
N ILE A 61 -4.27 4.34 7.35
CA ILE A 61 -3.64 4.76 8.62
C ILE A 61 -3.81 6.25 8.86
N LEU A 62 -3.54 7.09 7.84
CA LEU A 62 -3.54 8.55 8.03
C LEU A 62 -4.91 9.13 8.41
N GLN A 63 -5.98 8.45 8.00
CA GLN A 63 -7.37 8.84 8.23
C GLN A 63 -8.11 7.89 9.19
N ALA A 64 -7.37 6.96 9.83
CA ALA A 64 -7.97 5.99 10.75
C ALA A 64 -8.55 6.67 11.99
N ASP A 65 -9.59 6.05 12.54
CA ASP A 65 -10.12 6.44 13.84
C ASP A 65 -9.01 6.24 14.92
N PRO A 66 -8.78 7.23 15.80
CA PRO A 66 -7.85 7.09 16.92
C PRO A 66 -8.14 5.91 17.86
N ALA A 67 -9.36 5.39 17.85
CA ALA A 67 -9.73 4.17 18.57
C ALA A 67 -9.19 2.89 17.90
N GLU A 68 -8.94 2.91 16.58
CA GLU A 68 -8.46 1.77 15.81
C GLU A 68 -6.94 1.78 15.64
N VAL A 69 -6.36 2.97 15.47
CA VAL A 69 -4.91 3.14 15.23
C VAL A 69 -4.31 4.14 16.22
N ALA A 70 -3.29 3.69 16.95
CA ALA A 70 -2.61 4.55 17.92
C ALA A 70 -2.08 5.84 17.28
N PRO A 71 -2.33 7.03 17.84
CA PRO A 71 -1.91 8.31 17.26
C PRO A 71 -0.40 8.40 16.95
N LEU A 72 0.44 7.80 17.80
CA LEU A 72 1.89 7.73 17.57
C LEU A 72 2.25 6.95 16.30
N TYR A 73 1.46 5.92 15.96
CA TYR A 73 1.67 5.17 14.71
C TYR A 73 1.29 6.02 13.49
N VAL A 74 0.19 6.76 13.56
CA VAL A 74 -0.23 7.72 12.53
C VAL A 74 0.85 8.77 12.30
N HIS A 75 1.38 9.38 13.38
CA HIS A 75 2.45 10.37 13.27
C HIS A 75 3.75 9.83 12.67
N LYS A 76 4.18 8.62 13.08
CA LYS A 76 5.35 7.96 12.49
C LYS A 76 5.12 7.67 11.00
N THR A 77 3.92 7.25 10.63
CA THR A 77 3.53 6.98 9.23
C THR A 77 3.59 8.25 8.39
N ALA A 78 2.98 9.36 8.83
CA ALA A 78 3.00 10.64 8.12
C ALA A 78 4.44 11.12 7.88
N LEU A 79 5.28 11.08 8.91
CA LEU A 79 6.67 11.49 8.80
C LEU A 79 7.48 10.57 7.88
N ALA A 80 7.32 9.24 7.99
CA ALA A 80 8.00 8.28 7.13
C ALA A 80 7.61 8.44 5.65
N LEU A 81 6.32 8.64 5.36
CA LEU A 81 5.80 8.88 4.01
C LEU A 81 6.42 10.14 3.40
N ALA A 82 6.36 11.28 4.12
CA ALA A 82 6.93 12.53 3.64
C ALA A 82 8.43 12.39 3.34
N VAL A 83 9.19 11.76 4.24
CA VAL A 83 10.64 11.54 4.06
C VAL A 83 10.94 10.61 2.89
N CYS A 84 10.19 9.50 2.73
CA CYS A 84 10.40 8.55 1.63
C CYS A 84 10.03 9.16 0.28
N LEU A 85 8.92 9.88 0.17
CA LEU A 85 8.53 10.61 -1.04
C LEU A 85 9.55 11.67 -1.40
N HIS A 86 9.93 12.54 -0.44
CA HIS A 86 10.93 13.58 -0.65
C HIS A 86 12.27 13.01 -1.14
N ARG A 87 12.70 11.86 -0.60
CA ARG A 87 13.90 11.16 -1.05
C ARG A 87 13.82 10.66 -2.49
N GLN A 88 12.61 10.40 -3.00
CA GLN A 88 12.37 10.00 -4.40
C GLN A 88 12.09 11.18 -5.34
N GLY A 89 12.21 12.41 -4.83
CA GLY A 89 12.02 13.63 -5.60
C GLY A 89 10.55 14.07 -5.70
N PHE A 90 9.70 13.58 -4.80
CA PHE A 90 8.30 13.96 -4.73
C PHE A 90 8.03 14.74 -3.44
N ALA A 91 7.29 15.83 -3.53
CA ALA A 91 6.85 16.59 -2.37
C ALA A 91 5.37 16.95 -2.53
N ASP A 92 4.64 16.82 -1.44
CA ASP A 92 3.26 17.25 -1.31
C ASP A 92 3.16 18.19 -0.11
N ALA A 93 2.51 19.34 -0.28
CA ALA A 93 2.43 20.36 0.76
C ALA A 93 1.64 19.88 1.98
N GLN A 94 0.50 19.20 1.75
CA GLN A 94 -0.36 18.72 2.84
C GLN A 94 0.35 17.63 3.66
N LEU A 95 1.00 16.69 2.98
CA LEU A 95 1.76 15.64 3.65
C LEU A 95 2.99 16.19 4.37
N THR A 96 3.66 17.21 3.80
CA THR A 96 4.77 17.90 4.45
C THR A 96 4.31 18.58 5.74
N ASP A 97 3.19 19.31 5.71
CA ASP A 97 2.65 19.97 6.89
C ASP A 97 2.18 18.95 7.94
N ALA A 98 1.54 17.84 7.52
CA ALA A 98 1.19 16.73 8.40
C ALA A 98 2.44 16.10 9.06
N ALA A 99 3.53 15.94 8.32
CA ALA A 99 4.79 15.42 8.84
C ALA A 99 5.46 16.38 9.83
N VAL A 100 5.40 17.69 9.58
CA VAL A 100 5.89 18.70 10.53
C VAL A 100 5.06 18.71 11.80
N ALA A 101 3.73 18.63 11.71
CA ALA A 101 2.87 18.48 12.87
C ALA A 101 3.17 17.18 13.64
N ALA A 102 3.46 16.08 12.92
CA ALA A 102 3.86 14.82 13.52
C ALA A 102 5.18 14.92 14.31
N ILE A 103 6.17 15.69 13.85
CA ILE A 103 7.41 15.95 14.62
C ILE A 103 7.09 16.58 15.97
N VAL A 104 6.20 17.59 15.98
CA VAL A 104 5.79 18.25 17.22
C VAL A 104 5.09 17.27 18.18
N ALA A 105 4.14 16.49 17.65
CA ALA A 105 3.39 15.51 18.44
C ALA A 105 4.28 14.39 19.01
N LEU A 106 5.22 13.87 18.21
CA LEU A 106 6.17 12.84 18.64
C LEU A 106 7.12 13.35 19.74
N ASN A 107 7.54 14.61 19.66
CA ASN A 107 8.33 15.25 20.70
C ASN A 107 7.51 15.47 21.98
N ALA A 108 6.29 15.98 21.87
CA ALA A 108 5.43 16.23 23.02
C ALA A 108 5.10 14.93 23.78
N ALA A 109 4.96 13.83 23.06
CA ALA A 109 4.73 12.50 23.64
C ALA A 109 6.02 11.81 24.14
N VAL A 110 7.19 12.42 23.96
CA VAL A 110 8.52 11.81 24.26
C VAL A 110 8.63 10.42 23.62
N ALA A 111 8.06 10.26 22.42
CA ALA A 111 7.92 8.97 21.76
C ALA A 111 9.22 8.45 21.12
N LEU A 112 10.20 9.33 20.95
CA LEU A 112 11.49 9.06 20.33
C LEU A 112 12.64 9.57 21.20
N ASN A 113 13.88 9.25 20.81
CA ASN A 113 15.06 9.61 21.59
C ASN A 113 15.44 11.10 21.49
N ASP A 114 16.29 11.57 22.40
CA ASP A 114 16.80 12.94 22.44
C ASP A 114 17.45 13.42 21.14
N THR A 115 18.00 12.51 20.35
CA THR A 115 18.60 12.85 19.06
C THR A 115 17.54 13.29 18.07
N PHE A 116 16.38 12.65 18.06
CA PHE A 116 15.24 13.08 17.23
C PHE A 116 14.79 14.49 17.65
N HIS A 117 14.61 14.72 18.95
CA HIS A 117 14.21 16.03 19.47
C HIS A 117 15.20 17.14 19.05
N ARG A 118 16.50 16.93 19.27
CA ARG A 118 17.55 17.91 18.91
C ARG A 118 17.65 18.16 17.40
N ARG A 119 17.25 17.21 16.56
CA ARG A 119 17.32 17.30 15.11
C ARG A 119 16.00 17.72 14.46
N SER A 120 14.96 18.00 15.24
CA SER A 120 13.61 18.31 14.71
C SER A 120 13.60 19.47 13.73
N ALA A 121 14.31 20.56 14.03
CA ALA A 121 14.43 21.70 13.11
C ALA A 121 15.15 21.35 11.80
N ASP A 122 16.18 20.49 11.88
CA ASP A 122 16.88 20.03 10.67
C ASP A 122 16.00 19.10 9.81
N ILE A 123 15.15 18.28 10.46
CA ILE A 123 14.19 17.40 9.77
C ILE A 123 13.14 18.25 9.05
N GLU A 124 12.57 19.24 9.72
CA GLU A 124 11.64 20.18 9.11
C GLU A 124 12.27 20.91 7.91
N ALA A 125 13.47 21.46 8.09
CA ALA A 125 14.21 22.15 7.03
C ALA A 125 14.48 21.22 5.82
N LEU A 126 14.78 19.94 6.07
CA LEU A 126 14.92 18.94 5.01
C LEU A 126 13.62 18.76 4.24
N LEU A 127 12.49 18.57 4.91
CA LEU A 127 11.20 18.35 4.27
C LEU A 127 10.67 19.56 3.50
N ARG A 128 11.01 20.78 3.94
CA ARG A 128 10.65 22.03 3.26
C ARG A 128 11.64 22.44 2.16
N SER A 129 12.75 21.72 2.02
CA SER A 129 13.69 21.96 0.93
C SER A 129 13.16 21.40 -0.39
N PRO A 130 13.64 21.85 -1.56
CA PRO A 130 13.27 21.27 -2.84
C PRO A 130 13.62 19.76 -2.89
N ALA A 131 12.63 18.93 -3.20
CA ALA A 131 12.86 17.50 -3.37
C ALA A 131 13.63 17.22 -4.66
N ALA A 132 14.84 16.69 -4.53
CA ALA A 132 15.69 16.38 -5.66
C ALA A 132 15.45 14.96 -6.17
N MET A 133 15.24 14.82 -7.47
CA MET A 133 15.10 13.52 -8.11
C MET A 133 16.38 12.69 -7.94
N PRO A 134 16.27 11.42 -7.52
CA PRO A 134 17.43 10.56 -7.40
C PRO A 134 18.08 10.32 -8.77
N ALA A 135 19.42 10.34 -8.81
CA ALA A 135 20.20 10.12 -10.04
C ALA A 135 19.99 8.73 -10.65
N ARG A 136 19.54 7.77 -9.84
CA ARG A 136 19.29 6.37 -10.27
C ARG A 136 17.85 5.99 -10.01
N ARG A 137 17.27 5.22 -10.93
CA ARG A 137 15.95 4.60 -10.72
C ARG A 137 16.00 3.63 -9.54
N PRO A 138 14.91 3.53 -8.74
CA PRO A 138 14.82 2.48 -7.73
C PRO A 138 14.98 1.09 -8.37
N PRO A 139 15.63 0.14 -7.69
CA PRO A 139 15.68 -1.23 -8.18
C PRO A 139 14.28 -1.85 -8.18
N LEU A 140 14.02 -2.76 -9.11
CA LEU A 140 12.82 -3.58 -9.09
C LEU A 140 12.82 -4.43 -7.81
N LEU A 141 11.80 -4.26 -6.99
CA LEU A 141 11.66 -5.05 -5.76
C LEU A 141 11.20 -6.46 -6.13
N LYS A 142 11.87 -7.47 -5.54
CA LYS A 142 11.45 -8.87 -5.69
C LYS A 142 10.05 -9.05 -5.10
N ALA A 143 9.21 -9.82 -5.80
CA ALA A 143 7.93 -10.24 -5.29
C ALA A 143 8.17 -11.39 -4.28
N HIS A 144 7.97 -11.09 -3.00
CA HIS A 144 7.85 -12.11 -1.95
C HIS A 144 6.58 -11.77 -1.19
N THR A 145 5.80 -12.78 -0.85
CA THR A 145 4.60 -12.61 -0.03
C THR A 145 4.71 -13.42 1.25
N ALA A 146 4.12 -12.91 2.34
CA ALA A 146 3.88 -13.66 3.56
C ALA A 146 2.57 -14.49 3.50
N TRP A 147 1.72 -14.22 2.51
CA TRP A 147 0.43 -14.89 2.32
C TRP A 147 0.61 -16.31 1.82
N ARG A 148 -0.31 -17.21 2.20
CA ARG A 148 -0.27 -18.64 1.87
C ARG A 148 -1.53 -19.05 1.12
N ALA A 149 -1.45 -20.13 0.37
CA ALA A 149 -2.64 -20.78 -0.20
C ALA A 149 -3.63 -21.12 0.94
N GLY A 150 -4.89 -20.80 0.74
CA GLY A 150 -5.94 -20.97 1.74
C GLY A 150 -6.10 -19.78 2.70
N ASP A 151 -5.32 -18.71 2.56
CA ASP A 151 -5.58 -17.46 3.29
C ASP A 151 -6.78 -16.74 2.67
N VAL A 152 -7.66 -16.21 3.53
CA VAL A 152 -8.76 -15.32 3.15
C VAL A 152 -8.45 -13.95 3.71
N VAL A 153 -8.47 -12.95 2.86
CA VAL A 153 -7.96 -11.62 3.15
C VAL A 153 -9.04 -10.58 2.88
N GLY A 154 -9.32 -9.75 3.86
CA GLY A 154 -10.09 -8.53 3.70
C GLY A 154 -9.19 -7.41 3.19
N MET A 155 -9.74 -6.56 2.33
CA MET A 155 -9.05 -5.40 1.75
C MET A 155 -9.92 -4.16 1.85
N GLN A 156 -9.36 -3.07 2.35
CA GLN A 156 -10.02 -1.76 2.35
C GLN A 156 -9.57 -0.93 1.14
N VAL A 157 -10.55 -0.39 0.42
CA VAL A 157 -10.34 0.57 -0.69
C VAL A 157 -11.26 1.76 -0.44
N ALA A 158 -10.68 2.90 -0.12
CA ALA A 158 -11.41 4.08 0.36
C ALA A 158 -12.33 3.71 1.55
N ASP A 159 -13.64 3.91 1.41
CA ASP A 159 -14.69 3.59 2.39
C ASP A 159 -15.32 2.20 2.18
N ARG A 160 -14.74 1.35 1.32
CA ARG A 160 -15.30 0.05 0.97
C ARG A 160 -14.37 -1.10 1.33
N HIS A 161 -14.99 -2.21 1.71
CA HIS A 161 -14.29 -3.44 2.05
C HIS A 161 -14.63 -4.54 1.06
N HIS A 162 -13.58 -5.17 0.54
CA HIS A 162 -13.59 -6.32 -0.36
C HIS A 162 -12.94 -7.50 0.35
N ALA A 163 -13.08 -8.70 -0.21
CA ALA A 163 -12.34 -9.87 0.24
C ALA A 163 -11.86 -10.72 -0.94
N PHE A 164 -10.76 -11.41 -0.74
CA PHE A 164 -10.25 -12.40 -1.69
C PHE A 164 -9.69 -13.63 -0.97
N HIS A 165 -9.70 -14.74 -1.68
CA HIS A 165 -9.08 -15.99 -1.29
C HIS A 165 -7.74 -16.14 -2.01
N VAL A 166 -6.69 -16.50 -1.30
CA VAL A 166 -5.39 -16.87 -1.87
C VAL A 166 -5.45 -18.31 -2.34
N ARG A 167 -5.61 -18.52 -3.63
CA ARG A 167 -5.71 -19.85 -4.24
C ARG A 167 -4.39 -20.62 -4.18
N GLU A 168 -3.33 -19.93 -4.58
CA GLU A 168 -1.97 -20.47 -4.60
C GLU A 168 -0.94 -19.32 -4.55
N VAL A 169 0.32 -19.68 -4.35
CA VAL A 169 1.45 -18.74 -4.46
C VAL A 169 2.36 -19.21 -5.58
N SER A 170 2.50 -18.42 -6.63
CA SER A 170 3.35 -18.72 -7.79
C SER A 170 4.45 -17.68 -7.92
N GLN A 171 5.70 -18.13 -8.00
CA GLN A 171 6.88 -17.27 -8.15
C GLN A 171 6.95 -16.11 -7.11
N GLY A 172 6.45 -16.36 -5.90
CA GLY A 172 6.43 -15.37 -4.80
C GLY A 172 5.27 -14.37 -4.83
N ALA A 173 4.36 -14.47 -5.80
CA ALA A 173 3.11 -13.70 -5.85
C ALA A 173 1.91 -14.58 -5.48
N PRO A 174 1.00 -14.13 -4.61
CA PRO A 174 -0.25 -14.83 -4.38
C PRO A 174 -1.16 -14.68 -5.60
N ILE A 175 -1.77 -15.78 -6.02
CA ILE A 175 -2.87 -15.79 -7.00
C ILE A 175 -4.16 -15.75 -6.21
N VAL A 176 -4.93 -14.67 -6.38
CA VAL A 176 -6.11 -14.36 -5.59
C VAL A 176 -7.38 -14.42 -6.42
N GLU A 177 -8.49 -14.84 -5.80
CA GLU A 177 -9.83 -14.86 -6.34
C GLU A 177 -10.75 -14.03 -5.45
N PHE A 178 -11.43 -13.03 -6.02
CA PHE A 178 -12.30 -12.15 -5.24
C PHE A 178 -13.65 -12.78 -4.95
N TYR A 179 -14.15 -12.56 -3.73
CA TYR A 179 -15.55 -12.75 -3.38
C TYR A 179 -16.41 -11.64 -3.99
N ASP A 180 -17.61 -11.97 -4.43
CA ASP A 180 -18.59 -10.99 -4.97
C ASP A 180 -19.33 -10.29 -3.84
N ILE A 181 -18.57 -9.54 -3.04
CA ILE A 181 -19.07 -8.75 -1.91
C ILE A 181 -18.30 -7.45 -1.79
N VAL A 182 -19.03 -6.37 -1.55
CA VAL A 182 -18.49 -5.03 -1.25
C VAL A 182 -19.39 -4.38 -0.21
N GLN A 183 -18.84 -3.94 0.91
CA GLN A 183 -19.61 -3.26 1.95
C GLN A 183 -18.82 -2.12 2.62
N PRO A 184 -19.49 -1.19 3.31
CA PRO A 184 -18.85 -0.05 3.96
C PRO A 184 -18.16 -0.39 5.29
N SER A 185 -18.40 -1.57 5.86
CA SER A 185 -17.81 -2.00 7.13
C SER A 185 -16.81 -3.14 6.92
N PRO A 186 -15.84 -3.32 7.83
CA PRO A 186 -14.89 -4.43 7.76
C PRO A 186 -15.61 -5.79 7.66
N LEU A 187 -15.09 -6.64 6.78
CA LEU A 187 -15.59 -8.00 6.58
C LEU A 187 -15.07 -8.94 7.67
N ALA A 188 -15.92 -9.89 8.08
CA ALA A 188 -15.54 -11.05 8.87
C ALA A 188 -15.66 -12.34 8.04
N TRP A 189 -14.91 -13.39 8.42
CA TRP A 189 -14.91 -14.64 7.69
C TRP A 189 -16.31 -15.27 7.58
N GLU A 190 -17.11 -15.18 8.64
CA GLU A 190 -18.46 -15.74 8.71
C GLU A 190 -19.39 -15.17 7.64
N GLN A 191 -19.17 -13.91 7.25
CA GLN A 191 -19.96 -13.23 6.22
C GLN A 191 -19.60 -13.67 4.81
N LEU A 192 -18.44 -14.32 4.61
CA LEU A 192 -17.97 -14.81 3.31
C LEU A 192 -18.44 -16.22 3.00
N GLN A 193 -18.97 -16.94 4.01
CA GLN A 193 -19.47 -18.30 3.82
C GLN A 193 -20.68 -18.30 2.87
N GLY A 194 -20.56 -19.02 1.75
CA GLY A 194 -21.58 -19.05 0.71
C GLY A 194 -21.58 -17.88 -0.27
N VAL A 195 -20.69 -16.90 -0.10
CA VAL A 195 -20.51 -15.86 -1.11
C VAL A 195 -19.80 -16.44 -2.33
N ILE A 196 -20.36 -16.17 -3.50
CA ILE A 196 -19.84 -16.65 -4.78
C ILE A 196 -18.59 -15.85 -5.23
N ALA A 197 -17.87 -16.37 -6.22
CA ALA A 197 -16.75 -15.68 -6.84
C ALA A 197 -17.23 -14.49 -7.66
N ARG A 198 -16.49 -13.38 -7.60
CA ARG A 198 -16.70 -12.23 -8.47
C ARG A 198 -16.31 -12.58 -9.91
N GLY A 199 -17.16 -12.21 -10.86
CA GLY A 199 -16.93 -12.36 -12.28
C GLY A 199 -16.27 -11.12 -12.90
N GLN A 200 -15.32 -11.34 -13.80
CA GLN A 200 -14.76 -10.32 -14.69
C GLN A 200 -15.16 -10.61 -16.14
N ARG A 201 -15.73 -9.63 -16.82
CA ARG A 201 -16.07 -9.75 -18.24
C ARG A 201 -14.83 -9.53 -19.10
N LEU A 202 -14.55 -10.50 -19.99
CA LEU A 202 -13.48 -10.39 -20.98
C LEU A 202 -14.01 -9.98 -22.37
N ASN A 203 -13.10 -9.79 -23.31
CA ASN A 203 -13.42 -9.31 -24.67
C ASN A 203 -14.31 -10.26 -25.48
N ASP A 204 -14.40 -11.53 -25.10
CA ASP A 204 -15.29 -12.53 -25.69
C ASP A 204 -16.75 -12.44 -25.18
N GLY A 205 -17.02 -11.48 -24.29
CA GLY A 205 -18.32 -11.22 -23.69
C GLY A 205 -18.70 -12.15 -22.54
N ARG A 206 -17.88 -13.16 -22.22
CA ARG A 206 -18.11 -14.10 -21.11
C ARG A 206 -17.60 -13.54 -19.81
N GLN A 207 -18.18 -14.02 -18.71
CA GLN A 207 -17.67 -13.73 -17.36
C GLN A 207 -16.82 -14.90 -16.86
N TYR A 208 -15.62 -14.57 -16.42
CA TYR A 208 -14.66 -15.48 -15.82
C TYR A 208 -14.39 -15.08 -14.38
N VAL A 209 -13.82 -15.98 -13.59
CA VAL A 209 -13.40 -15.67 -12.22
C VAL A 209 -12.43 -14.48 -12.25
N ASP A 210 -12.72 -13.47 -11.45
CA ASP A 210 -11.83 -12.31 -11.26
C ASP A 210 -10.59 -12.76 -10.47
N ARG A 211 -9.53 -13.09 -11.19
CA ARG A 211 -8.32 -13.72 -10.67
C ARG A 211 -7.08 -12.91 -11.03
N HIS A 212 -6.24 -12.66 -10.02
CA HIS A 212 -5.03 -11.86 -10.17
C HIS A 212 -3.82 -12.51 -9.51
N ALA A 213 -2.65 -12.46 -10.18
CA ALA A 213 -1.36 -12.59 -9.52
C ALA A 213 -1.00 -11.22 -8.95
N LEU A 214 -0.97 -11.10 -7.62
CA LEU A 214 -0.90 -9.81 -6.94
C LEU A 214 0.48 -9.56 -6.35
N TYR A 215 1.13 -8.50 -6.81
CA TYR A 215 2.42 -8.04 -6.28
C TYR A 215 2.21 -6.94 -5.24
N GLY A 216 3.12 -6.88 -4.24
CA GLY A 216 3.11 -5.84 -3.21
C GLY A 216 2.57 -6.28 -1.85
N LEU A 217 2.04 -7.51 -1.73
CA LEU A 217 1.62 -8.11 -0.47
C LEU A 217 2.81 -8.76 0.26
N GLN A 218 3.70 -7.96 0.84
CA GLN A 218 4.95 -8.45 1.41
C GLN A 218 4.91 -8.69 2.92
N HIS A 219 4.02 -8.02 3.65
CA HIS A 219 4.01 -8.03 5.11
C HIS A 219 2.70 -8.60 5.66
N GLN A 220 2.81 -9.31 6.80
CA GLN A 220 1.67 -9.77 7.58
C GLN A 220 2.06 -9.68 9.08
N PRO A 221 1.31 -8.91 9.90
CA PRO A 221 0.23 -8.01 9.52
C PRO A 221 0.69 -6.88 8.58
N ASP A 222 -0.26 -6.37 7.77
CA ASP A 222 0.02 -5.28 6.84
C ASP A 222 0.24 -3.96 7.60
N PRO A 223 1.41 -3.30 7.46
CA PRO A 223 1.67 -2.04 8.15
C PRO A 223 0.77 -0.87 7.72
N ALA A 224 0.18 -0.93 6.52
CA ALA A 224 -0.78 0.07 6.05
C ALA A 224 -2.21 -0.20 6.52
N HIS A 225 -2.46 -1.33 7.20
CA HIS A 225 -3.78 -1.81 7.61
C HIS A 225 -4.81 -1.94 6.46
N GLN A 226 -4.36 -1.87 5.22
CA GLN A 226 -5.22 -2.03 4.05
C GLN A 226 -5.68 -3.48 3.89
N PHE A 227 -4.82 -4.43 4.26
CA PHE A 227 -5.09 -5.87 4.17
C PHE A 227 -5.14 -6.50 5.55
N ARG A 228 -6.18 -7.29 5.80
CA ARG A 228 -6.39 -8.02 7.05
C ARG A 228 -6.63 -9.49 6.77
N LEU A 229 -5.88 -10.37 7.42
CA LEU A 229 -6.14 -11.79 7.40
C LEU A 229 -7.46 -12.08 8.15
N LEU A 230 -8.43 -12.67 7.45
CA LEU A 230 -9.74 -13.03 8.01
C LEU A 230 -9.77 -14.50 8.44
N ALA A 231 -9.18 -15.40 7.64
CA ALA A 231 -9.04 -16.81 7.93
C ALA A 231 -7.84 -17.41 7.21
N SER A 232 -7.37 -18.57 7.67
CA SER A 232 -6.28 -19.34 7.06
C SER A 232 -6.65 -20.80 6.94
N GLY A 233 -6.00 -21.50 5.98
CA GLY A 233 -6.23 -22.94 5.78
C GLY A 233 -7.56 -23.27 5.13
N ILE A 234 -8.19 -22.31 4.46
CA ILE A 234 -9.44 -22.50 3.74
C ILE A 234 -9.14 -23.19 2.41
N ALA A 235 -9.46 -24.47 2.31
CA ALA A 235 -9.13 -25.29 1.13
C ALA A 235 -9.91 -24.89 -0.13
N GLN A 236 -11.12 -24.36 0.03
CA GLN A 236 -11.99 -23.99 -1.08
C GLN A 236 -12.24 -22.49 -1.08
N GLY A 237 -11.90 -21.84 -2.21
CA GLY A 237 -12.25 -20.44 -2.45
C GLY A 237 -13.76 -20.24 -2.71
N PRO A 238 -14.16 -19.03 -3.13
CA PRO A 238 -15.55 -18.73 -3.46
C PRO A 238 -16.06 -19.62 -4.59
N ASP A 239 -17.34 -20.01 -4.52
CA ASP A 239 -17.97 -20.83 -5.57
C ASP A 239 -18.01 -20.07 -6.89
N SER A 240 -17.43 -20.68 -7.92
CA SER A 240 -17.32 -20.11 -9.28
C SER A 240 -18.10 -20.88 -10.33
N THR A 241 -19.03 -21.76 -9.93
CA THR A 241 -19.79 -22.63 -10.84
C THR A 241 -20.67 -21.86 -11.82
N HIS A 242 -21.07 -20.64 -11.49
CA HIS A 242 -21.86 -19.73 -12.32
C HIS A 242 -21.01 -19.00 -13.41
N LEU A 243 -19.69 -19.12 -13.36
CA LEU A 243 -18.76 -18.45 -14.26
C LEU A 243 -18.22 -19.40 -15.33
N ALA A 244 -17.80 -18.86 -16.46
CA ALA A 244 -17.16 -19.63 -17.50
C ALA A 244 -15.84 -20.24 -16.99
N ARG A 245 -15.61 -21.51 -17.32
CA ARG A 245 -14.36 -22.19 -16.98
C ARG A 245 -13.23 -21.60 -17.81
N HIS A 246 -12.19 -21.14 -17.12
CA HIS A 246 -10.97 -20.66 -17.74
C HIS A 246 -9.79 -21.50 -17.25
N SER A 247 -9.01 -22.06 -18.18
CA SER A 247 -7.84 -22.86 -17.83
C SER A 247 -6.68 -21.95 -17.41
N GLY A 248 -6.61 -21.62 -16.10
CA GLY A 248 -5.38 -21.11 -15.50
C GLY A 248 -4.98 -19.66 -15.79
N LEU A 249 -5.77 -18.86 -16.53
CA LEU A 249 -5.44 -17.45 -16.77
C LEU A 249 -5.75 -16.57 -15.56
N TYR A 250 -4.85 -15.64 -15.29
CA TYR A 250 -4.98 -14.59 -14.29
C TYR A 250 -4.34 -13.31 -14.82
N ALA A 251 -4.85 -12.17 -14.40
CA ALA A 251 -4.21 -10.89 -14.67
C ALA A 251 -3.03 -10.70 -13.71
N VAL A 252 -1.92 -10.16 -14.21
CA VAL A 252 -0.81 -9.76 -13.37
C VAL A 252 -0.99 -8.31 -13.00
N THR A 253 -1.08 -8.03 -11.71
CA THR A 253 -1.29 -6.66 -11.20
C THR A 253 -0.48 -6.42 -9.93
N ASP A 254 -0.32 -5.17 -9.55
CA ASP A 254 0.18 -4.81 -8.23
C ASP A 254 -0.94 -4.24 -7.34
N VAL A 255 -0.64 -4.12 -6.07
CA VAL A 255 -1.56 -3.63 -5.04
C VAL A 255 -2.14 -2.26 -5.38
N PHE A 256 -1.36 -1.36 -5.97
CA PHE A 256 -1.78 0.00 -6.26
C PHE A 256 -2.73 0.08 -7.45
N ARG A 257 -2.40 -0.66 -8.52
CA ARG A 257 -3.27 -0.76 -9.69
C ARG A 257 -4.59 -1.43 -9.32
N MET A 258 -4.51 -2.55 -8.60
CA MET A 258 -5.71 -3.24 -8.12
C MET A 258 -6.58 -2.33 -7.24
N THR A 259 -5.98 -1.56 -6.33
CA THR A 259 -6.70 -0.59 -5.50
C THR A 259 -7.43 0.45 -6.36
N ARG A 260 -6.79 0.97 -7.41
CA ARG A 260 -7.44 1.91 -8.35
C ARG A 260 -8.57 1.26 -9.14
N ASP A 261 -8.37 0.05 -9.61
CA ASP A 261 -9.38 -0.68 -10.41
C ASP A 261 -10.62 -1.04 -9.57
N LEU A 262 -10.50 -1.00 -8.22
CA LEU A 262 -11.59 -1.25 -7.27
C LEU A 262 -12.25 0.03 -6.74
N LEU A 263 -11.76 1.21 -7.09
CA LEU A 263 -12.44 2.47 -6.75
C LEU A 263 -13.82 2.52 -7.42
N PRO A 264 -14.83 3.13 -6.77
CA PRO A 264 -16.19 3.23 -7.28
C PRO A 264 -16.27 4.07 -8.56
#